data_34bec53ea3b2a256ec8d71e2fbb34d52
#
_entry.id   34bec53ea3b2a256ec8d71e2fbb34d52
#
_cell.length_a   1.000
_cell.length_b   1.000
_cell.length_c   1.000
_cell.angle_alpha   90.00
_cell.angle_beta   90.00
_cell.angle_gamma   90.00
#
_symmetry.space_group_name_H-M   'P 1'
#
loop_
_entity.id
_entity.type
_entity.pdbx_description
1 polymer ?
#
loop_
_entity_poly.entity_id
_entity_poly.type
_entity_poly.pdbx_seq_one_letter_code
_entity_poly.pdbx_strand_id
1 'polypeptide(L)'
;MDILNAQGITKRYANHLALSNLDLAIPNASIFGLLGPNGAGKTTFLRIINQIIFADEGTITIENRPLSQNHIEMIGYLPEERGLYKKMKVGEHLLYFARLKGLNRTEAIKRIKVWFKKFDIPDWLDKKVEDLSKGMQQKVQFIATVLHEPKLIILDEPFSGFDPINANLIKDEILELREKGSSIIFSTHRMESVEELCDHIALINEGVKILDGPKRDIKNQFRDNIYSLEHLTPIKELPDGFEIKTSQKIDEGMTETIIHIADNQKANDLLQVLIGQTEVRSFSEVIPSINDIFIKTVKEQAHG
;
A
#
# COMPACT_ATOMS: atom_id res chain seq x y z
N MET A 1 -4.05 18.46 5.32
CA MET A 1 -5.39 18.31 5.94
C MET A 1 -5.77 16.85 5.79
N ASP A 2 -6.26 16.21 6.83
CA ASP A 2 -6.47 14.77 6.86
C ASP A 2 -7.94 14.43 6.60
N ILE A 3 -8.18 13.40 5.79
CA ILE A 3 -9.52 12.88 5.54
C ILE A 3 -10.03 12.10 6.76
N LEU A 4 -9.12 11.39 7.44
CA LEU A 4 -9.41 10.60 8.62
C LEU A 4 -8.36 10.85 9.71
N ASN A 5 -8.83 11.00 10.94
CA ASN A 5 -7.96 11.06 12.11
C ASN A 5 -8.50 10.08 13.17
N ALA A 6 -7.67 9.15 13.59
CA ALA A 6 -7.93 8.17 14.64
C ALA A 6 -7.03 8.46 15.84
N GLN A 7 -7.58 8.51 17.04
CA GLN A 7 -6.87 8.83 18.26
C GLN A 7 -7.19 7.81 19.35
N GLY A 8 -6.17 7.18 19.92
CA GLY A 8 -6.25 6.27 21.05
C GLY A 8 -7.06 5.00 20.77
N ILE A 9 -7.13 4.54 19.53
CA ILE A 9 -7.98 3.40 19.16
C ILE A 9 -7.49 2.13 19.82
N THR A 10 -8.33 1.58 20.69
CA THR A 10 -8.08 0.32 21.39
C THR A 10 -9.19 -0.67 21.09
N LYS A 11 -8.83 -1.93 20.82
CA LYS A 11 -9.78 -3.03 20.60
C LYS A 11 -9.29 -4.33 21.22
N ARG A 12 -10.16 -4.92 22.06
CA ARG A 12 -9.92 -6.21 22.73
C ARG A 12 -10.92 -7.27 22.25
N TYR A 13 -10.45 -8.47 22.06
CA TYR A 13 -11.28 -9.66 21.81
C TYR A 13 -10.96 -10.69 22.88
N ALA A 14 -11.87 -10.92 23.81
CA ALA A 14 -11.64 -11.82 24.94
C ALA A 14 -10.27 -11.58 25.60
N ASN A 15 -9.28 -12.44 25.33
CA ASN A 15 -7.94 -12.36 25.92
C ASN A 15 -6.90 -11.77 24.97
N HIS A 16 -7.30 -11.24 23.79
CA HIS A 16 -6.38 -10.70 22.78
C HIS A 16 -6.59 -9.20 22.57
N LEU A 17 -5.52 -8.43 22.74
CA LEU A 17 -5.48 -7.00 22.44
C LEU A 17 -5.11 -6.82 20.96
N ALA A 18 -6.13 -6.59 20.13
CA ALA A 18 -5.96 -6.48 18.68
C ALA A 18 -5.47 -5.10 18.23
N LEU A 19 -5.80 -4.04 18.98
CA LEU A 19 -5.28 -2.68 18.80
C LEU A 19 -5.05 -2.06 20.18
N SER A 20 -3.93 -1.39 20.36
CA SER A 20 -3.50 -0.76 21.61
C SER A 20 -3.14 0.69 21.38
N ASN A 21 -4.03 1.60 21.78
CA ASN A 21 -3.81 3.06 21.72
C ASN A 21 -3.28 3.55 20.36
N LEU A 22 -3.92 3.11 19.28
CA LEU A 22 -3.49 3.41 17.90
C LEU A 22 -3.90 4.84 17.51
N ASP A 23 -2.90 5.66 17.15
CA ASP A 23 -3.08 6.99 16.57
C ASP A 23 -2.67 6.96 15.10
N LEU A 24 -3.57 7.35 14.18
CA LEU A 24 -3.30 7.44 12.75
C LEU A 24 -4.00 8.65 12.12
N ALA A 25 -3.25 9.40 11.32
CA ALA A 25 -3.77 10.48 10.49
C ALA A 25 -3.58 10.12 9.01
N ILE A 26 -4.67 10.15 8.24
CA ILE A 26 -4.65 9.79 6.83
C ILE A 26 -4.83 11.06 6.00
N PRO A 27 -3.82 11.48 5.23
CA PRO A 27 -3.88 12.68 4.43
C PRO A 27 -4.95 12.63 3.35
N ASN A 28 -5.53 13.78 3.04
CA ASN A 28 -6.50 13.89 1.96
C ASN A 28 -5.85 13.68 0.58
N ALA A 29 -6.59 13.08 -0.36
CA ALA A 29 -6.15 12.81 -1.73
C ALA A 29 -4.77 12.11 -1.81
N SER A 30 -4.55 11.10 -0.97
CA SER A 30 -3.32 10.32 -0.89
C SER A 30 -3.59 8.82 -0.85
N ILE A 31 -2.59 8.03 -1.20
CA ILE A 31 -2.60 6.58 -1.00
C ILE A 31 -1.80 6.27 0.26
N PHE A 32 -2.48 5.78 1.28
CA PHE A 32 -1.94 5.46 2.59
C PHE A 32 -1.79 3.94 2.75
N GLY A 33 -0.56 3.46 2.86
CA GLY A 33 -0.23 2.05 3.08
C GLY A 33 -0.35 1.67 4.56
N LEU A 34 -1.25 0.75 4.89
CA LEU A 34 -1.37 0.16 6.21
C LEU A 34 -0.68 -1.19 6.24
N LEU A 35 0.51 -1.24 6.82
CA LEU A 35 1.44 -2.37 6.75
C LEU A 35 1.49 -3.14 8.06
N GLY A 36 1.95 -4.38 7.99
CA GLY A 36 2.17 -5.22 9.16
C GLY A 36 1.96 -6.70 8.86
N PRO A 37 2.44 -7.60 9.71
CA PRO A 37 2.22 -9.04 9.55
C PRO A 37 0.73 -9.41 9.69
N ASN A 38 0.41 -10.67 9.37
CA ASN A 38 -0.92 -11.20 9.62
C ASN A 38 -1.19 -11.21 11.14
N GLY A 39 -2.40 -10.78 11.53
CA GLY A 39 -2.75 -10.64 12.94
C GLY A 39 -2.29 -9.32 13.60
N ALA A 40 -1.58 -8.45 12.91
CA ALA A 40 -1.09 -7.17 13.47
C ALA A 40 -2.19 -6.16 13.88
N GLY A 41 -3.46 -6.39 13.49
CA GLY A 41 -4.57 -5.48 13.81
C GLY A 41 -5.11 -4.68 12.63
N LYS A 42 -4.48 -4.75 11.43
CA LYS A 42 -4.89 -4.00 10.23
C LYS A 42 -6.37 -4.13 9.90
N THR A 43 -6.84 -5.35 9.65
CA THR A 43 -8.25 -5.62 9.32
C THR A 43 -9.20 -5.22 10.46
N THR A 44 -8.77 -5.32 11.72
CA THR A 44 -9.54 -4.81 12.87
C THR A 44 -9.74 -3.31 12.76
N PHE A 45 -8.70 -2.53 12.47
CA PHE A 45 -8.79 -1.09 12.29
C PHE A 45 -9.67 -0.73 11.08
N LEU A 46 -9.51 -1.41 9.95
CA LEU A 46 -10.35 -1.20 8.77
C LEU A 46 -11.84 -1.48 9.05
N ARG A 47 -12.14 -2.53 9.83
CA ARG A 47 -13.52 -2.85 10.24
C ARG A 47 -14.11 -1.81 11.18
N ILE A 48 -13.31 -1.17 12.03
CA ILE A 48 -13.75 -0.07 12.90
C ILE A 48 -14.11 1.16 12.05
N ILE A 49 -13.28 1.56 11.09
CA ILE A 49 -13.57 2.68 10.19
C ILE A 49 -14.88 2.43 9.41
N ASN A 50 -15.11 1.20 8.97
CA ASN A 50 -16.33 0.81 8.27
C ASN A 50 -17.54 0.57 9.19
N GLN A 51 -17.41 0.80 10.51
CA GLN A 51 -18.45 0.58 11.52
C GLN A 51 -19.03 -0.85 11.50
N ILE A 52 -18.26 -1.84 11.06
CA ILE A 52 -18.58 -3.26 11.15
C ILE A 52 -18.42 -3.73 12.59
N ILE A 53 -17.41 -3.18 13.29
CA ILE A 53 -17.19 -3.35 14.73
C ILE A 53 -16.89 -1.98 15.35
N PHE A 54 -17.02 -1.88 16.68
CA PHE A 54 -16.71 -0.66 17.42
C PHE A 54 -15.37 -0.79 18.15
N ALA A 55 -14.64 0.32 18.26
CA ALA A 55 -13.50 0.43 19.17
C ALA A 55 -14.02 0.37 20.61
N ASP A 56 -13.20 -0.14 21.54
CA ASP A 56 -13.53 -0.13 22.97
C ASP A 56 -13.14 1.21 23.60
N GLU A 57 -12.07 1.85 23.07
CA GLU A 57 -11.59 3.16 23.48
C GLU A 57 -11.11 3.96 22.24
N GLY A 58 -11.03 5.28 22.40
CA GLY A 58 -10.55 6.18 21.35
C GLY A 58 -11.65 6.76 20.47
N THR A 59 -11.26 7.61 19.53
CA THR A 59 -12.18 8.32 18.64
C THR A 59 -11.66 8.33 17.22
N ILE A 60 -12.56 8.29 16.25
CA ILE A 60 -12.25 8.49 14.82
C ILE A 60 -13.07 9.67 14.31
N THR A 61 -12.42 10.55 13.57
CA THR A 61 -13.09 11.60 12.80
C THR A 61 -12.84 11.43 11.31
N ILE A 62 -13.84 11.74 10.48
CA ILE A 62 -13.74 11.85 9.04
C ILE A 62 -14.19 13.25 8.62
N GLU A 63 -13.40 13.95 7.81
CA GLU A 63 -13.61 15.37 7.47
C GLU A 63 -13.85 16.24 8.73
N ASN A 64 -13.10 16.00 9.82
CA ASN A 64 -13.21 16.64 11.13
C ASN A 64 -14.57 16.45 11.85
N ARG A 65 -15.36 15.46 11.45
CA ARG A 65 -16.62 15.09 12.11
C ARG A 65 -16.50 13.70 12.74
N PRO A 66 -17.06 13.48 13.94
CA PRO A 66 -17.04 12.15 14.55
C PRO A 66 -17.60 11.09 13.61
N LEU A 67 -16.92 9.94 13.54
CA LEU A 67 -17.33 8.82 12.70
C LEU A 67 -18.78 8.41 13.03
N SER A 68 -19.62 8.34 12.01
CA SER A 68 -21.04 7.99 12.12
C SER A 68 -21.52 7.23 10.88
N GLN A 69 -22.70 6.63 10.96
CA GLN A 69 -23.28 5.90 9.83
C GLN A 69 -23.44 6.74 8.55
N ASN A 70 -23.58 8.06 8.68
CA ASN A 70 -23.67 8.95 7.52
C ASN A 70 -22.39 8.96 6.65
N HIS A 71 -21.25 8.59 7.24
CA HIS A 71 -19.99 8.51 6.48
C HIS A 71 -19.89 7.26 5.61
N ILE A 72 -20.76 6.23 5.83
CA ILE A 72 -20.71 4.99 5.05
C ILE A 72 -21.01 5.24 3.56
N GLU A 73 -21.81 6.26 3.23
CA GLU A 73 -22.11 6.61 1.84
C GLU A 73 -20.88 7.17 1.10
N MET A 74 -19.95 7.81 1.82
CA MET A 74 -18.73 8.36 1.25
C MET A 74 -17.52 7.41 1.32
N ILE A 75 -17.71 6.21 1.90
CA ILE A 75 -16.66 5.18 2.03
C ILE A 75 -16.92 4.06 1.04
N GLY A 76 -15.92 3.72 0.24
CA GLY A 76 -15.86 2.48 -0.53
C GLY A 76 -15.00 1.46 0.22
N TYR A 77 -15.49 0.26 0.48
CA TYR A 77 -14.73 -0.80 1.15
C TYR A 77 -14.66 -2.07 0.31
N LEU A 78 -13.45 -2.49 0.00
CA LEU A 78 -13.13 -3.75 -0.64
C LEU A 78 -12.47 -4.65 0.41
N PRO A 79 -13.21 -5.61 1.00
CA PRO A 79 -12.65 -6.56 1.96
C PRO A 79 -11.82 -7.63 1.26
N GLU A 80 -10.88 -8.23 1.99
CA GLU A 80 -10.09 -9.39 1.54
C GLU A 80 -10.99 -10.57 1.13
N GLU A 81 -12.03 -10.85 1.94
CA GLU A 81 -13.02 -11.87 1.62
C GLU A 81 -14.09 -11.32 0.68
N ARG A 82 -14.46 -12.11 -0.33
CA ARG A 82 -15.40 -11.69 -1.36
C ARG A 82 -16.84 -11.64 -0.84
N GLY A 83 -17.36 -10.45 -0.62
CA GLY A 83 -18.77 -10.20 -0.26
C GLY A 83 -19.74 -10.21 -1.44
N LEU A 84 -19.53 -11.06 -2.45
CA LEU A 84 -20.35 -11.08 -3.66
C LEU A 84 -21.57 -12.00 -3.52
N TYR A 85 -22.75 -11.53 -3.95
CA TYR A 85 -23.96 -12.37 -4.05
C TYR A 85 -23.89 -13.28 -5.28
N LYS A 86 -23.41 -14.51 -5.09
CA LYS A 86 -23.04 -15.45 -6.15
C LYS A 86 -24.17 -15.72 -7.17
N LYS A 87 -25.43 -15.80 -6.73
CA LYS A 87 -26.59 -16.10 -7.56
C LYS A 87 -27.15 -14.90 -8.33
N MET A 88 -26.72 -13.68 -7.99
CA MET A 88 -27.15 -12.47 -8.70
C MET A 88 -26.43 -12.33 -10.04
N LYS A 89 -27.10 -11.71 -11.03
CA LYS A 89 -26.42 -11.22 -12.23
C LYS A 89 -25.49 -10.05 -11.86
N VAL A 90 -24.37 -9.90 -12.59
CA VAL A 90 -23.39 -8.84 -12.33
C VAL A 90 -24.02 -7.45 -12.38
N GLY A 91 -24.85 -7.17 -13.40
CA GLY A 91 -25.54 -5.89 -13.51
C GLY A 91 -26.50 -5.60 -12.35
N GLU A 92 -27.22 -6.62 -11.87
CA GLU A 92 -28.13 -6.52 -10.72
C GLU A 92 -27.34 -6.28 -9.43
N HIS A 93 -26.23 -7.02 -9.25
CA HIS A 93 -25.34 -6.89 -8.11
C HIS A 93 -24.76 -5.47 -8.00
N LEU A 94 -24.19 -4.95 -9.09
CA LEU A 94 -23.64 -3.59 -9.12
C LEU A 94 -24.70 -2.53 -8.89
N LEU A 95 -25.87 -2.68 -9.51
CA LEU A 95 -26.99 -1.76 -9.30
C LEU A 95 -27.48 -1.78 -7.85
N TYR A 96 -27.54 -2.95 -7.22
CA TYR A 96 -27.90 -3.09 -5.81
C TYR A 96 -26.94 -2.32 -4.89
N PHE A 97 -25.64 -2.54 -5.03
CA PHE A 97 -24.64 -1.83 -4.22
C PHE A 97 -24.60 -0.32 -4.48
N ALA A 98 -24.73 0.10 -5.75
CA ALA A 98 -24.82 1.50 -6.10
C ALA A 98 -26.00 2.20 -5.38
N ARG A 99 -27.16 1.53 -5.34
CA ARG A 99 -28.34 2.07 -4.65
C ARG A 99 -28.20 2.10 -3.13
N LEU A 100 -27.53 1.11 -2.53
CA LEU A 100 -27.20 1.13 -1.10
C LEU A 100 -26.28 2.31 -0.73
N LYS A 101 -25.50 2.79 -1.70
CA LYS A 101 -24.61 3.95 -1.57
C LYS A 101 -25.27 5.28 -2.03
N GLY A 102 -26.60 5.32 -2.13
CA GLY A 102 -27.34 6.55 -2.39
C GLY A 102 -27.54 6.91 -3.87
N LEU A 103 -26.95 6.16 -4.82
CA LEU A 103 -27.14 6.46 -6.24
C LEU A 103 -28.57 6.13 -6.72
N ASN A 104 -29.18 7.03 -7.48
CA ASN A 104 -30.41 6.70 -8.18
C ASN A 104 -30.15 5.69 -9.33
N ARG A 105 -31.20 5.00 -9.78
CA ARG A 105 -31.08 3.93 -10.79
C ARG A 105 -30.46 4.41 -12.11
N THR A 106 -30.82 5.58 -12.57
CA THR A 106 -30.37 6.12 -13.86
C THR A 106 -28.87 6.41 -13.82
N GLU A 107 -28.40 7.07 -12.78
CA GLU A 107 -26.99 7.38 -12.58
C GLU A 107 -26.17 6.10 -12.35
N ALA A 108 -26.67 5.16 -11.55
CA ALA A 108 -26.02 3.88 -11.34
C ALA A 108 -25.79 3.11 -12.65
N ILE A 109 -26.82 3.01 -13.51
CA ILE A 109 -26.70 2.34 -14.82
C ILE A 109 -25.70 3.06 -15.73
N LYS A 110 -25.70 4.40 -15.73
CA LYS A 110 -24.73 5.18 -16.50
C LYS A 110 -23.29 4.88 -16.07
N ARG A 111 -23.02 4.90 -14.76
CA ARG A 111 -21.71 4.62 -14.22
C ARG A 111 -21.28 3.17 -14.43
N ILE A 112 -22.18 2.20 -14.29
CA ILE A 112 -21.91 0.78 -14.61
C ILE A 112 -21.43 0.63 -16.06
N LYS A 113 -22.11 1.29 -17.02
CA LYS A 113 -21.70 1.24 -18.43
C LYS A 113 -20.32 1.84 -18.66
N VAL A 114 -19.97 2.94 -17.98
CA VAL A 114 -18.63 3.54 -18.04
C VAL A 114 -17.56 2.57 -17.55
N TRP A 115 -17.78 1.96 -16.39
CA TRP A 115 -16.84 0.97 -15.83
C TRP A 115 -16.72 -0.28 -16.71
N PHE A 116 -17.83 -0.76 -17.28
CA PHE A 116 -17.80 -1.91 -18.18
C PHE A 116 -16.99 -1.64 -19.44
N LYS A 117 -17.14 -0.44 -20.03
CA LYS A 117 -16.30 -0.02 -21.14
C LYS A 117 -14.83 0.08 -20.75
N LYS A 118 -14.55 0.67 -19.58
CA LYS A 118 -13.18 0.89 -19.09
C LYS A 118 -12.43 -0.42 -18.81
N PHE A 119 -13.13 -1.43 -18.29
CA PHE A 119 -12.56 -2.75 -18.00
C PHE A 119 -12.64 -3.74 -19.17
N ASP A 120 -13.22 -3.30 -20.31
CA ASP A 120 -13.47 -4.14 -21.50
C ASP A 120 -14.27 -5.43 -21.18
N ILE A 121 -15.39 -5.24 -20.49
CA ILE A 121 -16.28 -6.33 -20.02
C ILE A 121 -17.74 -6.14 -20.40
N PRO A 122 -18.10 -5.72 -21.64
CA PRO A 122 -19.47 -5.36 -22.01
C PRO A 122 -20.47 -6.51 -21.82
N ASP A 123 -19.99 -7.75 -22.01
CA ASP A 123 -20.86 -8.95 -22.02
C ASP A 123 -21.09 -9.55 -20.61
N TRP A 124 -20.67 -8.88 -19.53
CA TRP A 124 -20.80 -9.46 -18.19
C TRP A 124 -22.12 -9.12 -17.50
N LEU A 125 -22.88 -8.14 -18.00
CA LEU A 125 -24.09 -7.64 -17.36
C LEU A 125 -25.07 -8.73 -16.94
N ASP A 126 -25.29 -9.70 -17.84
CA ASP A 126 -26.26 -10.79 -17.66
C ASP A 126 -25.65 -12.08 -17.11
N LYS A 127 -24.32 -12.17 -16.95
CA LYS A 127 -23.66 -13.31 -16.34
C LYS A 127 -23.94 -13.36 -14.85
N LYS A 128 -24.12 -14.53 -14.28
CA LYS A 128 -24.15 -14.69 -12.84
C LYS A 128 -22.75 -14.51 -12.25
N VAL A 129 -22.68 -13.97 -11.03
CA VAL A 129 -21.42 -13.81 -10.32
C VAL A 129 -20.69 -15.14 -10.11
N GLU A 130 -21.43 -16.23 -9.87
CA GLU A 130 -20.85 -17.57 -9.70
C GLU A 130 -20.18 -18.14 -10.96
N ASP A 131 -20.58 -17.68 -12.16
CA ASP A 131 -20.03 -18.12 -13.44
C ASP A 131 -18.68 -17.40 -13.79
N LEU A 132 -18.30 -16.41 -13.00
CA LEU A 132 -17.08 -15.64 -13.19
C LEU A 132 -15.87 -16.33 -12.57
N SER A 133 -14.72 -16.25 -13.25
CA SER A 133 -13.42 -16.63 -12.64
C SER A 133 -13.10 -15.76 -11.42
N LYS A 134 -12.15 -16.20 -10.62
CA LYS A 134 -11.72 -15.45 -9.42
C LYS A 134 -11.29 -14.00 -9.74
N GLY A 135 -10.46 -13.79 -10.77
CA GLY A 135 -10.05 -12.46 -11.20
C GLY A 135 -11.20 -11.61 -11.73
N MET A 136 -12.16 -12.23 -12.48
CA MET A 136 -13.35 -11.54 -12.92
C MET A 136 -14.23 -11.09 -11.75
N GLN A 137 -14.45 -11.94 -10.74
CA GLN A 137 -15.18 -11.58 -9.52
C GLN A 137 -14.53 -10.40 -8.79
N GLN A 138 -13.20 -10.35 -8.78
CA GLN A 138 -12.46 -9.28 -8.15
C GLN A 138 -12.60 -7.94 -8.88
N LYS A 139 -12.64 -7.94 -10.22
CA LYS A 139 -13.01 -6.75 -11.01
C LYS A 139 -14.39 -6.24 -10.65
N VAL A 140 -15.39 -7.12 -10.57
CA VAL A 140 -16.77 -6.76 -10.18
C VAL A 140 -16.79 -6.18 -8.76
N GLN A 141 -16.06 -6.77 -7.84
CA GLN A 141 -15.96 -6.29 -6.46
C GLN A 141 -15.31 -4.89 -6.38
N PHE A 142 -14.22 -4.68 -7.13
CA PHE A 142 -13.59 -3.37 -7.22
C PHE A 142 -14.56 -2.32 -7.79
N ILE A 143 -15.23 -2.62 -8.90
CA ILE A 143 -16.24 -1.71 -9.47
C ILE A 143 -17.32 -1.38 -8.43
N ALA A 144 -17.88 -2.37 -7.73
CA ALA A 144 -18.89 -2.15 -6.69
C ALA A 144 -18.38 -1.21 -5.58
N THR A 145 -17.08 -1.30 -5.25
CA THR A 145 -16.45 -0.48 -4.22
C THR A 145 -16.35 0.99 -4.62
N VAL A 146 -16.07 1.30 -5.90
CA VAL A 146 -15.76 2.66 -6.36
C VAL A 146 -16.86 3.33 -7.18
N LEU A 147 -17.91 2.60 -7.53
CA LEU A 147 -18.99 3.03 -8.43
C LEU A 147 -19.70 4.31 -7.99
N HIS A 148 -19.81 4.54 -6.69
CA HIS A 148 -20.44 5.71 -6.09
C HIS A 148 -19.51 6.91 -5.93
N GLU A 149 -18.24 6.82 -6.41
CA GLU A 149 -17.21 7.86 -6.32
C GLU A 149 -16.94 8.28 -4.86
N PRO A 150 -16.49 7.31 -4.02
CA PRO A 150 -16.27 7.57 -2.61
C PRO A 150 -15.09 8.54 -2.38
N LYS A 151 -15.18 9.37 -1.34
CA LYS A 151 -14.08 10.22 -0.90
C LYS A 151 -12.98 9.43 -0.20
N LEU A 152 -13.35 8.36 0.51
CA LEU A 152 -12.44 7.45 1.19
C LEU A 152 -12.63 6.04 0.63
N ILE A 153 -11.57 5.46 0.10
CA ILE A 153 -11.55 4.09 -0.42
C ILE A 153 -10.67 3.25 0.48
N ILE A 154 -11.19 2.13 0.95
CA ILE A 154 -10.46 1.18 1.79
C ILE A 154 -10.32 -0.11 1.00
N LEU A 155 -9.08 -0.52 0.75
CA LEU A 155 -8.73 -1.71 -0.04
C LEU A 155 -7.92 -2.68 0.84
N ASP A 156 -8.55 -3.79 1.23
CA ASP A 156 -7.89 -4.83 2.03
C ASP A 156 -7.44 -5.96 1.09
N GLU A 157 -6.12 -6.09 0.89
CA GLU A 157 -5.48 -7.05 -0.03
C GLU A 157 -6.04 -7.03 -1.47
N PRO A 158 -6.16 -5.87 -2.14
CA PRO A 158 -6.89 -5.73 -3.41
C PRO A 158 -6.32 -6.53 -4.56
N PHE A 159 -5.03 -6.90 -4.53
CA PHE A 159 -4.37 -7.64 -5.61
C PHE A 159 -4.35 -9.16 -5.39
N SER A 160 -4.96 -9.65 -4.31
CA SER A 160 -5.06 -11.09 -4.04
C SER A 160 -5.86 -11.81 -5.11
N GLY A 161 -5.23 -12.74 -5.84
CA GLY A 161 -5.87 -13.55 -6.88
C GLY A 161 -5.98 -12.92 -8.27
N PHE A 162 -5.34 -11.77 -8.49
CA PHE A 162 -5.10 -11.25 -9.84
C PHE A 162 -3.80 -11.81 -10.44
N ASP A 163 -3.81 -11.99 -11.74
CA ASP A 163 -2.59 -12.08 -12.54
C ASP A 163 -1.94 -10.68 -12.70
N PRO A 164 -0.67 -10.59 -13.12
CA PRO A 164 0.04 -9.31 -13.23
C PRO A 164 -0.65 -8.26 -14.11
N ILE A 165 -1.28 -8.68 -15.22
CA ILE A 165 -1.95 -7.76 -16.16
C ILE A 165 -3.16 -7.12 -15.51
N ASN A 166 -4.00 -7.94 -14.87
CA ASN A 166 -5.17 -7.43 -14.16
C ASN A 166 -4.80 -6.63 -12.90
N ALA A 167 -3.71 -6.98 -12.22
CA ALA A 167 -3.20 -6.20 -11.10
C ALA A 167 -2.79 -4.79 -11.54
N ASN A 168 -2.09 -4.65 -12.66
CA ASN A 168 -1.68 -3.34 -13.20
C ASN A 168 -2.90 -2.48 -13.57
N LEU A 169 -3.92 -3.07 -14.20
CA LEU A 169 -5.17 -2.36 -14.49
C LEU A 169 -5.79 -1.75 -13.21
N ILE A 170 -5.83 -2.50 -12.12
CA ILE A 170 -6.37 -2.00 -10.85
C ILE A 170 -5.46 -0.94 -10.22
N LYS A 171 -4.12 -1.07 -10.36
CA LYS A 171 -3.18 -0.05 -9.90
C LYS A 171 -3.40 1.29 -10.62
N ASP A 172 -3.54 1.27 -11.94
CA ASP A 172 -3.81 2.46 -12.74
C ASP A 172 -5.12 3.14 -12.29
N GLU A 173 -6.16 2.35 -12.02
CA GLU A 173 -7.44 2.86 -11.51
C GLU A 173 -7.32 3.49 -10.12
N ILE A 174 -6.53 2.90 -9.23
CA ILE A 174 -6.25 3.43 -7.89
C ILE A 174 -5.56 4.80 -8.01
N LEU A 175 -4.56 4.92 -8.89
CA LEU A 175 -3.86 6.18 -9.14
C LEU A 175 -4.81 7.25 -9.71
N GLU A 176 -5.65 6.90 -10.69
CA GLU A 176 -6.64 7.81 -11.27
C GLU A 176 -7.68 8.29 -10.23
N LEU A 177 -8.15 7.39 -9.36
CA LEU A 177 -9.08 7.75 -8.28
C LEU A 177 -8.44 8.72 -7.28
N ARG A 178 -7.17 8.54 -6.93
CA ARG A 178 -6.42 9.51 -6.11
C ARG A 178 -6.31 10.86 -6.81
N GLU A 179 -5.97 10.90 -8.11
CA GLU A 179 -5.89 12.13 -8.89
C GLU A 179 -7.22 12.88 -8.96
N LYS A 180 -8.33 12.15 -8.92
CA LYS A 180 -9.68 12.71 -8.82
C LYS A 180 -10.06 13.20 -7.42
N GLY A 181 -9.15 13.05 -6.44
CA GLY A 181 -9.31 13.56 -5.08
C GLY A 181 -9.79 12.53 -4.05
N SER A 182 -9.92 11.25 -4.39
CA SER A 182 -10.18 10.21 -3.40
C SER A 182 -8.95 9.95 -2.55
N SER A 183 -9.14 9.74 -1.24
CA SER A 183 -8.13 9.23 -0.34
C SER A 183 -8.25 7.72 -0.25
N ILE A 184 -7.13 7.00 -0.24
CA ILE A 184 -7.14 5.55 -0.34
C ILE A 184 -6.34 4.95 0.81
N ILE A 185 -6.95 4.08 1.61
CA ILE A 185 -6.26 3.22 2.57
C ILE A 185 -6.01 1.88 1.87
N PHE A 186 -4.77 1.50 1.79
CA PHE A 186 -4.31 0.32 1.11
C PHE A 186 -3.63 -0.63 2.10
N SER A 187 -4.30 -1.73 2.45
CA SER A 187 -3.75 -2.77 3.34
C SER A 187 -3.18 -3.90 2.50
N THR A 188 -1.91 -4.23 2.72
CA THR A 188 -1.25 -5.34 2.03
C THR A 188 -0.01 -5.83 2.77
N HIS A 189 0.39 -7.06 2.46
CA HIS A 189 1.68 -7.64 2.82
C HIS A 189 2.67 -7.63 1.62
N ARG A 190 2.24 -7.16 0.43
CA ARG A 190 3.08 -7.08 -0.79
C ARG A 190 3.81 -5.75 -0.83
N MET A 191 5.06 -5.74 -0.37
CA MET A 191 5.86 -4.51 -0.25
C MET A 191 6.16 -3.81 -1.58
N GLU A 192 6.24 -4.56 -2.69
CA GLU A 192 6.40 -4.01 -4.04
C GLU A 192 5.25 -3.06 -4.40
N SER A 193 4.00 -3.45 -4.10
CA SER A 193 2.83 -2.60 -4.35
C SER A 193 2.83 -1.34 -3.48
N VAL A 194 3.38 -1.43 -2.27
CA VAL A 194 3.55 -0.27 -1.37
C VAL A 194 4.58 0.70 -1.93
N GLU A 195 5.73 0.18 -2.41
CA GLU A 195 6.76 0.98 -3.07
C GLU A 195 6.21 1.78 -4.24
N GLU A 196 5.38 1.13 -5.05
CA GLU A 196 4.85 1.69 -6.28
C GLU A 196 3.73 2.71 -6.02
N LEU A 197 2.79 2.41 -5.14
CA LEU A 197 1.52 3.14 -5.03
C LEU A 197 1.47 4.14 -3.87
N CYS A 198 2.08 3.83 -2.70
CA CYS A 198 1.81 4.59 -1.50
C CYS A 198 2.59 5.91 -1.43
N ASP A 199 1.91 6.96 -0.98
CA ASP A 199 2.50 8.26 -0.64
C ASP A 199 2.95 8.28 0.83
N HIS A 200 2.12 7.71 1.72
CA HIS A 200 2.34 7.58 3.15
C HIS A 200 2.20 6.14 3.57
N ILE A 201 2.87 5.76 4.63
CA ILE A 201 2.77 4.40 5.20
C ILE A 201 2.71 4.46 6.72
N ALA A 202 1.99 3.50 7.30
CA ALA A 202 2.10 3.17 8.71
C ALA A 202 2.32 1.67 8.88
N LEU A 203 3.22 1.30 9.76
CA LEU A 203 3.51 -0.08 10.12
C LEU A 203 2.90 -0.38 11.49
N ILE A 204 2.02 -1.37 11.52
CA ILE A 204 1.42 -1.90 12.75
C ILE A 204 2.00 -3.28 13.02
N ASN A 205 2.41 -3.51 14.26
CA ASN A 205 2.79 -4.82 14.76
C ASN A 205 2.17 -5.04 16.13
N GLU A 206 1.57 -6.22 16.35
CA GLU A 206 0.92 -6.60 17.63
C GLU A 206 -0.05 -5.52 18.17
N GLY A 207 -0.81 -4.89 17.28
CA GLY A 207 -1.79 -3.86 17.60
C GLY A 207 -1.22 -2.47 17.90
N VAL A 208 0.10 -2.28 17.80
CA VAL A 208 0.80 -1.01 18.06
C VAL A 208 1.37 -0.45 16.76
N LYS A 209 1.27 0.86 16.59
CA LYS A 209 1.95 1.57 15.49
C LYS A 209 3.44 1.73 15.81
N ILE A 210 4.30 1.20 14.97
CA ILE A 210 5.77 1.26 15.15
C ILE A 210 6.46 2.21 14.19
N LEU A 211 5.82 2.56 13.07
CA LEU A 211 6.35 3.49 12.08
C LEU A 211 5.18 4.21 11.38
N ASP A 212 5.35 5.49 11.07
CA ASP A 212 4.32 6.29 10.40
C ASP A 212 4.93 7.53 9.75
N GLY A 213 4.51 7.83 8.52
CA GLY A 213 4.91 9.05 7.82
C GLY A 213 4.91 8.94 6.30
N PRO A 214 5.34 10.02 5.62
CA PRO A 214 5.59 9.99 4.18
C PRO A 214 6.61 8.91 3.82
N LYS A 215 6.30 8.08 2.83
CA LYS A 215 7.17 6.96 2.40
C LYS A 215 8.61 7.43 2.13
N ARG A 216 8.76 8.58 1.46
CA ARG A 216 10.07 9.16 1.16
C ARG A 216 10.88 9.50 2.40
N ASP A 217 10.24 10.08 3.42
CA ASP A 217 10.91 10.51 4.64
C ASP A 217 11.32 9.30 5.48
N ILE A 218 10.47 8.28 5.54
CA ILE A 218 10.80 7.00 6.16
C ILE A 218 12.02 6.38 5.47
N LYS A 219 12.02 6.26 4.15
CA LYS A 219 13.18 5.72 3.41
C LYS A 219 14.45 6.53 3.68
N ASN A 220 14.35 7.85 3.78
CA ASN A 220 15.48 8.72 4.08
C ASN A 220 16.05 8.50 5.51
N GLN A 221 15.19 8.20 6.50
CA GLN A 221 15.64 7.90 7.87
C GLN A 221 16.43 6.59 7.98
N PHE A 222 16.20 5.67 7.07
CA PHE A 222 16.86 4.36 7.03
C PHE A 222 18.00 4.27 6.00
N ARG A 223 18.45 5.41 5.46
CA ARG A 223 19.66 5.45 4.61
C ARG A 223 20.91 5.18 5.44
N ASP A 224 21.72 4.25 4.98
CA ASP A 224 22.94 3.83 5.66
C ASP A 224 24.20 4.26 4.87
N ASN A 225 24.11 5.27 3.96
CA ASN A 225 25.22 5.72 3.10
C ASN A 225 25.92 4.59 2.34
N ILE A 226 25.12 3.63 1.86
CA ILE A 226 25.61 2.46 1.12
C ILE A 226 25.45 2.74 -0.38
N TYR A 227 26.50 2.40 -1.14
CA TYR A 227 26.53 2.57 -2.60
C TYR A 227 26.84 1.24 -3.29
N SER A 228 26.13 0.95 -4.37
CA SER A 228 26.42 -0.13 -5.31
C SER A 228 27.25 0.40 -6.46
N LEU A 229 28.33 -0.28 -6.76
CA LEU A 229 29.22 -0.04 -7.89
C LEU A 229 29.28 -1.29 -8.77
N GLU A 230 28.92 -1.17 -10.03
CA GLU A 230 29.19 -2.18 -11.04
C GLU A 230 30.44 -1.79 -11.83
N HIS A 231 31.43 -2.69 -11.91
CA HIS A 231 32.75 -2.43 -12.49
C HIS A 231 33.37 -3.66 -13.13
N LEU A 232 34.35 -3.45 -14.04
CA LEU A 232 34.97 -4.53 -14.80
C LEU A 232 36.26 -5.07 -14.19
N THR A 233 37.09 -4.17 -13.63
CA THR A 233 38.40 -4.57 -13.07
C THR A 233 38.41 -4.47 -11.57
N PRO A 234 39.11 -5.34 -10.84
CA PRO A 234 39.15 -5.32 -9.38
C PRO A 234 39.61 -3.97 -8.81
N ILE A 235 38.90 -3.51 -7.79
CA ILE A 235 39.30 -2.32 -6.99
C ILE A 235 40.46 -2.74 -6.14
N LYS A 236 41.51 -1.91 -6.10
CA LYS A 236 42.75 -2.22 -5.34
C LYS A 236 42.61 -1.85 -3.88
N GLU A 237 42.54 -0.56 -3.59
CA GLU A 237 42.40 -0.02 -2.24
C GLU A 237 41.48 1.20 -2.29
N LEU A 238 40.70 1.38 -1.25
CA LEU A 238 39.91 2.58 -1.03
C LEU A 238 40.56 3.44 0.07
N PRO A 239 40.49 4.78 -0.04
CA PRO A 239 40.95 5.67 1.05
C PRO A 239 40.14 5.47 2.34
N ASP A 240 40.68 5.99 3.44
CA ASP A 240 39.96 6.02 4.71
C ASP A 240 38.62 6.67 4.60
N GLY A 241 37.62 6.07 5.25
CA GLY A 241 36.22 6.50 5.19
C GLY A 241 35.36 5.80 4.11
N PHE A 242 35.95 4.91 3.29
CA PHE A 242 35.22 4.07 2.34
C PHE A 242 35.50 2.59 2.65
N GLU A 243 34.43 1.84 2.92
CA GLU A 243 34.54 0.43 3.34
C GLU A 243 33.80 -0.49 2.39
N ILE A 244 34.46 -1.47 1.79
CA ILE A 244 33.84 -2.51 1.00
C ILE A 244 33.11 -3.47 1.95
N LYS A 245 31.79 -3.55 1.82
CA LYS A 245 30.94 -4.49 2.57
C LYS A 245 30.87 -5.85 1.89
N THR A 246 30.63 -5.86 0.58
CA THR A 246 30.57 -7.08 -0.23
C THR A 246 31.09 -6.81 -1.62
N SER A 247 31.63 -7.86 -2.27
CA SER A 247 32.00 -7.82 -3.69
C SER A 247 31.70 -9.17 -4.30
N GLN A 248 30.88 -9.19 -5.37
CA GLN A 248 30.41 -10.40 -6.03
C GLN A 248 30.45 -10.26 -7.55
N LYS A 249 30.78 -11.34 -8.24
CA LYS A 249 30.67 -11.38 -9.70
C LYS A 249 29.19 -11.55 -10.09
N ILE A 250 28.68 -10.68 -10.95
CA ILE A 250 27.30 -10.69 -11.42
C ILE A 250 27.17 -11.23 -12.84
N ASP A 251 28.22 -11.10 -13.68
CA ASP A 251 28.28 -11.60 -15.05
C ASP A 251 29.74 -11.83 -15.49
N GLU A 252 29.98 -12.34 -16.70
CA GLU A 252 31.34 -12.50 -17.25
C GLU A 252 32.07 -11.17 -17.32
N GLY A 253 33.07 -11.02 -16.45
CA GLY A 253 33.92 -9.82 -16.35
C GLY A 253 33.32 -8.66 -15.56
N MET A 254 32.10 -8.75 -15.03
CA MET A 254 31.44 -7.71 -14.25
C MET A 254 31.34 -8.08 -12.77
N THR A 255 31.68 -7.15 -11.92
CA THR A 255 31.64 -7.28 -10.45
C THR A 255 30.75 -6.18 -9.88
N GLU A 256 29.85 -6.54 -8.97
CA GLU A 256 29.14 -5.61 -8.11
C GLU A 256 29.86 -5.52 -6.79
N THR A 257 30.17 -4.30 -6.35
CA THR A 257 30.78 -4.04 -5.05
C THR A 257 29.91 -3.06 -4.27
N ILE A 258 29.53 -3.45 -3.06
CA ILE A 258 28.76 -2.63 -2.13
C ILE A 258 29.76 -1.91 -1.21
N ILE A 259 29.69 -0.58 -1.18
CA ILE A 259 30.61 0.28 -0.45
C ILE A 259 29.82 1.15 0.52
N HIS A 260 30.23 1.15 1.77
CA HIS A 260 29.75 2.09 2.78
C HIS A 260 30.65 3.34 2.79
N ILE A 261 30.01 4.50 2.84
CA ILE A 261 30.67 5.81 2.91
C ILE A 261 30.46 6.39 4.31
N ALA A 262 31.54 6.74 5.01
CA ALA A 262 31.42 7.38 6.31
C ALA A 262 30.75 8.77 6.21
N ASP A 263 30.06 9.21 7.26
CA ASP A 263 29.24 10.43 7.27
C ASP A 263 30.00 11.71 6.92
N ASN A 264 31.30 11.75 7.11
CA ASN A 264 32.17 12.88 6.80
C ASN A 264 32.72 12.87 5.37
N GLN A 265 32.39 11.87 4.57
CA GLN A 265 32.85 11.70 3.18
C GLN A 265 31.69 11.91 2.19
N LYS A 266 32.04 12.14 0.92
CA LYS A 266 31.05 12.35 -0.15
C LYS A 266 31.13 11.25 -1.21
N ALA A 267 30.02 10.90 -1.78
CA ALA A 267 29.94 9.94 -2.88
C ALA A 267 30.79 10.37 -4.11
N ASN A 268 30.88 11.66 -4.36
CA ASN A 268 31.71 12.20 -5.46
C ASN A 268 33.21 11.93 -5.22
N ASP A 269 33.67 11.99 -3.99
CA ASP A 269 35.10 11.75 -3.68
C ASP A 269 35.42 10.26 -3.93
N LEU A 270 34.52 9.36 -3.54
CA LEU A 270 34.63 7.94 -3.87
C LEU A 270 34.63 7.71 -5.38
N LEU A 271 33.71 8.32 -6.12
CA LEU A 271 33.60 8.14 -7.55
C LEU A 271 34.88 8.60 -8.29
N GLN A 272 35.50 9.70 -7.87
CA GLN A 272 36.79 10.16 -8.42
C GLN A 272 37.91 9.13 -8.24
N VAL A 273 37.98 8.48 -7.09
CA VAL A 273 38.96 7.41 -6.83
C VAL A 273 38.68 6.20 -7.69
N LEU A 274 37.42 5.82 -7.83
CA LEU A 274 37.00 4.64 -8.60
C LEU A 274 37.27 4.77 -10.11
N ILE A 275 37.00 5.94 -10.70
CA ILE A 275 37.26 6.20 -12.13
C ILE A 275 38.73 6.03 -12.48
N GLY A 276 39.65 6.30 -11.53
CA GLY A 276 41.08 6.09 -11.71
C GLY A 276 41.56 4.64 -11.58
N GLN A 277 40.73 3.74 -11.05
CA GLN A 277 41.09 2.35 -10.79
C GLN A 277 40.39 1.33 -11.67
N THR A 278 39.15 1.60 -12.07
CA THR A 278 38.30 0.65 -12.79
C THR A 278 37.40 1.33 -13.81
N GLU A 279 36.91 0.56 -14.77
CA GLU A 279 35.84 1.00 -15.66
C GLU A 279 34.52 0.86 -14.94
N VAL A 280 33.92 2.00 -14.56
CA VAL A 280 32.63 2.09 -13.85
C VAL A 280 31.49 1.93 -14.87
N ARG A 281 30.59 0.99 -14.63
CA ARG A 281 29.36 0.77 -15.44
C ARG A 281 28.14 1.41 -14.78
N SER A 282 28.04 1.27 -13.45
CA SER A 282 26.95 1.84 -12.67
C SER A 282 27.49 2.28 -11.30
N PHE A 283 27.01 3.40 -10.80
CA PHE A 283 27.28 3.86 -9.44
C PHE A 283 26.01 4.51 -8.88
N SER A 284 25.42 3.91 -7.87
CA SER A 284 24.15 4.36 -7.31
C SER A 284 24.06 4.16 -5.80
N GLU A 285 23.37 5.08 -5.11
CA GLU A 285 23.05 4.90 -3.70
C GLU A 285 22.04 3.75 -3.53
N VAL A 286 22.31 2.85 -2.60
CA VAL A 286 21.40 1.77 -2.22
C VAL A 286 20.42 2.31 -1.20
N ILE A 287 19.23 2.69 -1.70
CA ILE A 287 18.14 3.15 -0.84
C ILE A 287 17.38 1.91 -0.35
N PRO A 288 17.22 1.72 0.98
CA PRO A 288 16.52 0.54 1.48
C PRO A 288 15.08 0.45 0.95
N SER A 289 14.65 -0.75 0.63
CA SER A 289 13.26 -1.00 0.26
C SER A 289 12.35 -0.91 1.48
N ILE A 290 11.05 -0.69 1.27
CA ILE A 290 10.08 -0.75 2.38
C ILE A 290 10.07 -2.14 3.02
N ASN A 291 10.37 -3.20 2.26
CA ASN A 291 10.52 -4.55 2.79
C ASN A 291 11.69 -4.67 3.77
N ASP A 292 12.86 -4.09 3.43
CA ASP A 292 14.04 -4.11 4.30
C ASP A 292 13.79 -3.32 5.59
N ILE A 293 13.17 -2.15 5.47
CA ILE A 293 12.75 -1.32 6.60
C ILE A 293 11.78 -2.08 7.50
N PHE A 294 10.78 -2.74 6.91
CA PHE A 294 9.80 -3.56 7.63
C PHE A 294 10.50 -4.66 8.44
N ILE A 295 11.38 -5.45 7.79
CA ILE A 295 12.08 -6.55 8.45
C ILE A 295 12.99 -6.03 9.58
N LYS A 296 13.72 -4.93 9.36
CA LYS A 296 14.60 -4.31 10.36
C LYS A 296 13.79 -3.86 11.57
N THR A 297 12.73 -3.09 11.35
CA THR A 297 11.92 -2.51 12.43
C THR A 297 11.19 -3.57 13.27
N VAL A 298 10.64 -4.61 12.63
CA VAL A 298 9.97 -5.71 13.35
C VAL A 298 10.96 -6.54 14.17
N LYS A 299 12.19 -6.78 13.65
CA LYS A 299 13.23 -7.50 14.40
C LYS A 299 13.71 -6.69 15.62
N GLU A 300 13.89 -5.40 15.49
CA GLU A 300 14.30 -4.52 16.58
C GLU A 300 13.29 -4.53 17.74
N GLN A 301 11.98 -4.52 17.42
CA GLN A 301 10.93 -4.67 18.44
C GLN A 301 10.93 -6.02 19.14
N ALA A 302 11.27 -7.10 18.46
CA ALA A 302 11.28 -8.45 19.04
C ALA A 302 12.46 -8.69 20.00
N HIS A 303 13.48 -7.82 20.02
CA HIS A 303 14.69 -7.93 20.82
C HIS A 303 14.81 -6.85 21.92
N GLY A 304 13.90 -5.88 21.97
CA GLY A 304 13.79 -4.85 23.01
C GLY A 304 12.64 -5.13 23.97
#